data_1e7eb894de4d800e8f5227865502c23c
#
_entry.id   1e7eb894de4d800e8f5227865502c23c
#
_cell.length_a   1.000
_cell.length_b   1.000
_cell.length_c   1.000
_cell.angle_alpha   90.00
_cell.angle_beta   90.00
_cell.angle_gamma   90.00
#
_symmetry.space_group_name_H-M   'P 1'
#
loop_
_entity.id
_entity.type
_entity.pdbx_description
1 polymer ?
#
loop_
_entity_poly.entity_id
_entity_poly.type
_entity_poly.pdbx_seq_one_letter_code
_entity_poly.pdbx_strand_id
1 'polypeptide(L)'
;MVFKGVSKKFLLTNEQQYNTIGAFWDEMALKYGLENLQGLGYNWQNDTMEYAIGLKNGVIANHNVCIELPNCGWRVVSGKTDDLKNIYDGVYKNGALTYEIEEFFEDGNCFIRYYRAPARTK
;
A
#
# COMPACT_ATOMS: atom_id res chain seq x y z
N MET A 1 13.87 -4.31 -6.95
CA MET A 1 12.71 -3.50 -7.44
C MET A 1 12.66 -2.18 -6.67
N VAL A 2 12.47 -1.08 -7.37
CA VAL A 2 12.45 0.24 -6.75
C VAL A 2 11.05 0.85 -6.91
N PHE A 3 10.50 1.37 -5.80
CA PHE A 3 9.23 2.09 -5.80
C PHE A 3 9.50 3.59 -5.67
N LYS A 4 8.96 4.38 -6.58
CA LYS A 4 9.04 5.84 -6.54
C LYS A 4 7.63 6.41 -6.52
N GLY A 5 7.37 7.35 -5.60
CA GLY A 5 6.04 7.92 -5.47
C GLY A 5 5.97 9.11 -4.53
N VAL A 6 4.75 9.56 -4.30
CA VAL A 6 4.42 10.60 -3.34
C VAL A 6 3.99 9.92 -2.05
N SER A 7 4.71 10.17 -0.97
CA SER A 7 4.47 9.54 0.33
C SER A 7 3.96 10.54 1.35
N LYS A 8 3.05 10.07 2.18
CA LYS A 8 2.51 10.82 3.33
C LYS A 8 2.45 9.88 4.53
N LYS A 9 2.43 10.47 5.73
CA LYS A 9 2.26 9.74 6.98
C LYS A 9 0.78 9.77 7.40
N PHE A 10 0.28 8.62 7.87
CA PHE A 10 -1.12 8.45 8.25
C PHE A 10 -1.25 7.91 9.66
N LEU A 11 -2.30 8.34 10.37
CA LEU A 11 -2.64 7.80 11.68
C LEU A 11 -3.49 6.54 11.53
N LEU A 12 -3.23 5.57 12.40
CA LEU A 12 -3.95 4.29 12.42
C LEU A 12 -5.03 4.25 13.50
N THR A 13 -5.10 5.27 14.34
CA THR A 13 -6.05 5.36 15.45
C THR A 13 -7.49 5.29 14.95
N ASN A 14 -8.32 4.44 15.57
CA ASN A 14 -9.72 4.26 15.20
C ASN A 14 -9.93 3.87 13.74
N GLU A 15 -8.96 3.19 13.16
CA GLU A 15 -9.01 2.72 11.76
C GLU A 15 -9.23 3.84 10.73
N GLN A 16 -8.87 5.09 11.08
CA GLN A 16 -9.08 6.24 10.19
C GLN A 16 -8.27 6.18 8.91
N GLN A 17 -7.23 5.32 8.85
CA GLN A 17 -6.42 5.14 7.64
C GLN A 17 -7.25 4.69 6.43
N TYR A 18 -8.34 3.95 6.64
CA TYR A 18 -9.21 3.54 5.53
C TYR A 18 -9.83 4.74 4.84
N ASN A 19 -10.17 5.79 5.58
CA ASN A 19 -10.73 7.02 5.02
C ASN A 19 -9.66 7.96 4.49
N THR A 20 -8.57 8.15 5.23
CA THR A 20 -7.53 9.13 4.87
C THR A 20 -6.68 8.65 3.70
N ILE A 21 -6.30 7.38 3.67
CA ILE A 21 -5.60 6.80 2.53
C ILE A 21 -6.54 6.72 1.31
N GLY A 22 -7.82 6.39 1.54
CA GLY A 22 -8.83 6.41 0.47
C GLY A 22 -8.95 7.77 -0.19
N ALA A 23 -8.97 8.85 0.59
CA ALA A 23 -9.01 10.22 0.05
C ALA A 23 -7.75 10.55 -0.75
N PHE A 24 -6.58 10.09 -0.32
CA PHE A 24 -5.33 10.23 -1.06
C PHE A 24 -5.40 9.50 -2.41
N TRP A 25 -5.94 8.29 -2.42
CA TRP A 25 -6.18 7.53 -3.65
C TRP A 25 -7.11 8.27 -4.61
N ASP A 26 -8.21 8.84 -4.09
CA ASP A 26 -9.16 9.58 -4.92
C ASP A 26 -8.50 10.79 -5.58
N GLU A 27 -7.68 11.54 -4.82
CA GLU A 27 -6.94 12.68 -5.34
C GLU A 27 -5.99 12.27 -6.47
N MET A 28 -5.22 11.21 -6.26
CA MET A 28 -4.23 10.75 -7.23
C MET A 28 -4.88 10.11 -8.44
N ALA A 29 -5.99 9.39 -8.25
CA ALA A 29 -6.72 8.76 -9.35
C ALA A 29 -7.32 9.81 -10.30
N LEU A 30 -7.76 10.96 -9.79
CA LEU A 30 -8.23 12.05 -10.63
C LEU A 30 -7.14 12.58 -11.56
N LYS A 31 -5.89 12.60 -11.10
CA LYS A 31 -4.76 13.13 -11.88
C LYS A 31 -4.20 12.11 -12.87
N TYR A 32 -4.11 10.85 -12.49
CA TYR A 32 -3.32 9.85 -13.21
C TYR A 32 -4.12 8.66 -13.71
N GLY A 33 -5.34 8.47 -13.22
CA GLY A 33 -6.16 7.30 -13.51
C GLY A 33 -5.89 6.17 -12.52
N LEU A 34 -6.97 5.59 -11.98
CA LEU A 34 -6.89 4.57 -10.93
C LEU A 34 -5.98 3.39 -11.30
N GLU A 35 -6.17 2.84 -12.51
CA GLU A 35 -5.46 1.63 -12.92
C GLU A 35 -4.02 1.88 -13.37
N ASN A 36 -3.58 3.13 -13.41
CA ASN A 36 -2.19 3.49 -13.69
C ASN A 36 -1.35 3.60 -12.43
N LEU A 37 -1.96 3.49 -11.26
CA LEU A 37 -1.33 3.74 -9.96
C LEU A 37 -1.13 2.45 -9.19
N GLN A 38 -0.12 2.48 -8.31
CA GLN A 38 0.05 1.47 -7.27
C GLN A 38 0.40 2.18 -5.97
N GLY A 39 -0.05 1.62 -4.85
CA GLY A 39 0.23 2.14 -3.52
C GLY A 39 1.23 1.26 -2.78
N LEU A 40 2.01 1.86 -1.90
CA LEU A 40 2.95 1.15 -1.02
C LEU A 40 2.75 1.59 0.41
N GLY A 41 2.32 0.66 1.26
CA GLY A 41 2.29 0.85 2.71
C GLY A 41 3.60 0.35 3.31
N TYR A 42 4.16 1.12 4.25
CA TYR A 42 5.44 0.79 4.85
C TYR A 42 5.64 1.55 6.17
N ASN A 43 6.69 1.19 6.88
CA ASN A 43 7.15 1.88 8.08
C ASN A 43 6.05 2.04 9.13
N TRP A 44 5.39 0.91 9.47
CA TRP A 44 4.41 0.89 10.57
C TRP A 44 5.12 1.12 11.89
N GLN A 45 4.60 2.09 12.64
CA GLN A 45 5.03 2.37 14.00
C GLN A 45 3.76 2.50 14.84
N ASN A 46 3.82 2.19 16.11
CA ASN A 46 2.70 2.18 17.06
C ASN A 46 1.31 2.57 16.49
N ASP A 47 1.12 3.85 16.19
CA ASP A 47 -0.16 4.40 15.74
C ASP A 47 -0.07 5.12 14.37
N THR A 48 1.04 4.95 13.65
CA THR A 48 1.24 5.58 12.34
C THR A 48 1.77 4.60 11.31
N MET A 49 1.61 4.94 10.05
CA MET A 49 2.28 4.30 8.93
C MET A 49 2.56 5.33 7.85
N GLU A 50 3.47 5.02 6.95
CA GLU A 50 3.67 5.80 5.74
C GLU A 50 3.05 5.09 4.56
N TYR A 51 2.52 5.86 3.62
CA TYR A 51 1.88 5.32 2.44
C TYR A 51 2.23 6.19 1.24
N ALA A 52 2.72 5.55 0.18
CA ALA A 52 3.11 6.23 -1.05
C ALA A 52 2.26 5.75 -2.21
N ILE A 53 1.95 6.64 -3.14
CA ILE A 53 1.31 6.30 -4.41
C ILE A 53 2.24 6.69 -5.55
N GLY A 54 2.44 5.77 -6.49
CA GLY A 54 3.27 5.96 -7.65
C GLY A 54 2.63 5.39 -8.90
N LEU A 55 3.25 5.66 -10.06
CA LEU A 55 2.80 5.11 -11.33
C LEU A 55 3.36 3.71 -11.53
N LYS A 56 2.55 2.81 -12.07
CA LYS A 56 3.02 1.47 -12.49
C LYS A 56 4.07 1.56 -13.59
N ASN A 57 3.88 2.49 -14.51
CA ASN A 57 4.79 2.77 -15.61
C ASN A 57 5.15 4.24 -15.58
N GLY A 58 6.41 4.57 -15.35
CA GLY A 58 6.86 5.94 -15.28
C GLY A 58 7.03 6.43 -13.84
N VAL A 59 7.33 7.73 -13.70
CA VAL A 59 7.63 8.35 -12.42
C VAL A 59 6.88 9.67 -12.31
N ILE A 60 6.22 9.89 -11.17
CA ILE A 60 5.59 11.18 -10.85
C ILE A 60 6.68 12.22 -10.65
N ALA A 61 6.57 13.38 -11.33
CA ALA A 61 7.62 14.40 -11.35
C ALA A 61 7.99 14.92 -9.95
N ASN A 62 7.02 15.03 -9.05
CA ASN A 62 7.24 15.54 -7.70
C ASN A 62 7.27 14.43 -6.64
N HIS A 63 7.70 13.22 -7.02
CA HIS A 63 7.85 12.14 -6.06
C HIS A 63 8.84 12.54 -4.96
N ASN A 64 8.58 12.07 -3.74
CA ASN A 64 9.41 12.41 -2.58
C ASN A 64 10.02 11.17 -1.90
N VAL A 65 9.74 9.97 -2.42
CA VAL A 65 10.37 8.75 -1.93
C VAL A 65 10.84 7.87 -3.08
N CYS A 66 11.93 7.16 -2.79
CA CYS A 66 12.50 6.14 -3.67
C CYS A 66 12.90 4.98 -2.75
N ILE A 67 12.17 3.88 -2.81
CA ILE A 67 12.28 2.79 -1.84
C ILE A 67 12.68 1.51 -2.56
N GLU A 68 13.79 0.92 -2.11
CA GLU A 68 14.23 -0.38 -2.59
C GLU A 68 13.40 -1.47 -1.94
N LEU A 69 12.78 -2.33 -2.76
CA LEU A 69 11.90 -3.39 -2.29
C LEU A 69 12.52 -4.77 -2.54
N PRO A 70 12.22 -5.77 -1.68
CA PRO A 70 12.66 -7.14 -1.91
C PRO A 70 12.20 -7.67 -3.26
N ASN A 71 13.02 -8.52 -3.90
CA ASN A 71 12.68 -9.13 -5.18
C ASN A 71 11.87 -10.42 -5.05
N CYS A 72 11.82 -11.01 -3.86
CA CYS A 72 11.11 -12.26 -3.62
C CYS A 72 10.56 -12.30 -2.20
N GLY A 73 9.77 -13.31 -1.89
CA GLY A 73 9.17 -13.47 -0.57
C GLY A 73 7.80 -12.80 -0.42
N TRP A 74 7.26 -12.26 -1.49
CA TRP A 74 5.95 -11.64 -1.50
C TRP A 74 4.84 -12.69 -1.51
N ARG A 75 3.78 -12.39 -0.76
CA ARG A 75 2.52 -13.13 -0.81
C ARG A 75 1.47 -12.26 -1.50
N VAL A 76 0.44 -12.90 -2.03
CA VAL A 76 -0.59 -12.23 -2.84
C VAL A 76 -1.96 -12.58 -2.31
N VAL A 77 -2.84 -11.59 -2.26
CA VAL A 77 -4.26 -11.77 -2.03
C VAL A 77 -5.03 -10.83 -2.96
N SER A 78 -6.17 -11.28 -3.44
CA SER A 78 -7.05 -10.45 -4.27
C SER A 78 -8.49 -10.60 -3.80
N GLY A 79 -9.34 -9.66 -4.16
CA GLY A 79 -10.74 -9.66 -3.79
C GLY A 79 -11.44 -8.39 -4.23
N LYS A 80 -12.55 -8.09 -3.58
CA LYS A 80 -13.32 -6.88 -3.85
C LYS A 80 -12.80 -5.73 -2.98
N THR A 81 -12.69 -4.54 -3.56
CA THR A 81 -12.31 -3.33 -2.82
C THR A 81 -13.28 -3.05 -1.67
N ASP A 82 -14.56 -3.33 -1.85
CA ASP A 82 -15.57 -3.16 -0.79
C ASP A 82 -15.33 -4.05 0.43
N ASP A 83 -14.57 -5.14 0.27
CA ASP A 83 -14.23 -6.09 1.32
C ASP A 83 -12.81 -5.88 1.87
N LEU A 84 -12.21 -4.75 1.59
CA LEU A 84 -10.81 -4.46 1.88
C LEU A 84 -10.45 -4.65 3.35
N LYS A 85 -11.32 -4.20 4.26
CA LYS A 85 -11.09 -4.34 5.70
C LYS A 85 -10.98 -5.80 6.12
N ASN A 86 -11.88 -6.66 5.62
CA ASN A 86 -11.85 -8.09 5.92
C ASN A 86 -10.61 -8.75 5.35
N ILE A 87 -10.19 -8.34 4.15
CA ILE A 87 -8.96 -8.83 3.53
C ILE A 87 -7.77 -8.51 4.44
N TYR A 88 -7.66 -7.26 4.91
CA TYR A 88 -6.57 -6.87 5.79
C TYR A 88 -6.62 -7.49 7.16
N ASP A 89 -7.80 -7.71 7.73
CA ASP A 89 -7.93 -8.43 9.00
C ASP A 89 -7.30 -9.84 8.86
N GLY A 90 -7.50 -10.51 7.74
CA GLY A 90 -6.87 -11.78 7.45
C GLY A 90 -5.34 -11.68 7.27
N VAL A 91 -4.88 -10.66 6.57
CA VAL A 91 -3.45 -10.42 6.33
C VAL A 91 -2.71 -10.11 7.62
N TYR A 92 -3.25 -9.22 8.46
CA TYR A 92 -2.62 -8.81 9.71
C TYR A 92 -2.70 -9.85 10.83
N LYS A 93 -3.53 -10.86 10.68
CA LYS A 93 -3.68 -11.94 11.67
C LYS A 93 -2.35 -12.59 12.06
N ASN A 94 -1.41 -12.64 11.12
CA ASN A 94 -0.10 -13.27 11.32
C ASN A 94 1.01 -12.27 11.68
N GLY A 95 0.66 -11.06 12.09
CA GLY A 95 1.58 -10.05 12.56
C GLY A 95 1.76 -8.86 11.62
N ALA A 96 2.63 -7.95 12.02
CA ALA A 96 2.89 -6.72 11.29
C ALA A 96 3.58 -6.99 9.95
N LEU A 97 3.27 -6.16 8.96
CA LEU A 97 3.89 -6.19 7.64
C LEU A 97 5.11 -5.29 7.60
N THR A 98 6.05 -5.62 6.72
CA THR A 98 7.15 -4.72 6.36
C THR A 98 6.73 -3.85 5.19
N TYR A 99 6.10 -4.44 4.17
CA TYR A 99 5.60 -3.74 2.99
C TYR A 99 4.27 -4.33 2.54
N GLU A 100 3.41 -3.47 1.99
CA GLU A 100 2.24 -3.91 1.21
C GLU A 100 2.12 -3.07 -0.04
N ILE A 101 1.81 -3.69 -1.17
CA ILE A 101 1.57 -3.01 -2.44
C ILE A 101 0.12 -3.25 -2.83
N GLU A 102 -0.58 -2.16 -3.14
CA GLU A 102 -1.99 -2.21 -3.50
C GLU A 102 -2.20 -1.71 -4.92
N GLU A 103 -3.07 -2.41 -5.65
CA GLU A 103 -3.57 -1.97 -6.95
C GLU A 103 -5.09 -2.10 -6.92
N PHE A 104 -5.77 -1.07 -7.44
CA PHE A 104 -7.24 -1.03 -7.51
C PHE A 104 -7.68 -0.91 -8.95
N PHE A 105 -8.81 -1.53 -9.26
CA PHE A 105 -9.34 -1.61 -10.63
C PHE A 105 -10.74 -1.02 -10.70
N GLU A 106 -11.08 -0.49 -11.88
CA GLU A 106 -12.37 0.16 -12.14
C GLU A 106 -13.55 -0.80 -11.94
N ASP A 107 -13.34 -2.11 -12.08
CA ASP A 107 -14.37 -3.12 -11.89
C ASP A 107 -14.65 -3.44 -10.40
N GLY A 108 -14.00 -2.73 -9.48
CA GLY A 108 -14.19 -2.93 -8.05
C GLY A 108 -13.34 -4.03 -7.43
N ASN A 109 -12.42 -4.62 -8.19
CA ASN A 109 -11.46 -5.60 -7.66
C ASN A 109 -10.20 -4.90 -7.14
N CYS A 110 -9.49 -5.57 -6.23
CA CYS A 110 -8.18 -5.13 -5.76
C CYS A 110 -7.20 -6.31 -5.76
N PHE A 111 -5.93 -5.96 -5.87
CA PHE A 111 -4.83 -6.90 -5.87
C PHE A 111 -3.80 -6.39 -4.87
N ILE A 112 -3.43 -7.24 -3.90
CA ILE A 112 -2.55 -6.85 -2.79
C ILE A 112 -1.40 -7.82 -2.72
N ARG A 113 -0.18 -7.28 -2.71
CA ARG A 113 1.04 -8.04 -2.42
C ARG A 113 1.56 -7.57 -1.08
N TYR A 114 1.99 -8.49 -0.23
CA TYR A 114 2.51 -8.13 1.07
C TYR A 114 3.76 -8.94 1.40
N TYR A 115 4.60 -8.33 2.23
CA TYR A 115 5.90 -8.87 2.60
C TYR A 115 6.11 -8.71 4.10
N ARG A 116 6.56 -9.79 4.74
CA ARG A 116 7.04 -9.76 6.12
C ARG A 116 8.52 -10.13 6.11
N ALA A 117 9.35 -9.27 6.71
CA ALA A 117 10.75 -9.60 6.88
C ALA A 117 10.88 -10.86 7.72
N PRO A 118 11.84 -11.76 7.41
CA PRO A 118 12.09 -12.95 8.23
C PRO A 118 12.39 -12.55 9.66
N ALA A 119 11.91 -13.36 10.63
CA ALA A 119 12.27 -13.17 12.02
C ALA A 119 13.79 -13.32 12.19
N ARG A 120 14.38 -12.41 12.98
CA ARG A 120 15.81 -12.52 13.29
C ARG A 120 16.04 -13.73 14.18
N THR A 121 16.94 -14.60 13.74
CA THR A 121 17.48 -15.65 14.61
C THR A 121 18.69 -15.09 15.37
N LYS A 122 18.70 -15.33 16.64
CA LYS A 122 19.85 -14.99 17.46
C LYS A 122 20.75 -16.21 17.63
#